data_6b1bf531fe2ee005cf46593fa041f384
#
_entry.id   6b1bf531fe2ee005cf46593fa041f384
#
_cell.length_a   1.000
_cell.length_b   1.000
_cell.length_c   1.000
_cell.angle_alpha   90.00
_cell.angle_beta   90.00
_cell.angle_gamma   90.00
#
_symmetry.space_group_name_H-M   'P 1'
#
loop_
_entity.id
_entity.type
_entity.pdbx_description
1 polymer ?
#
loop_
_entity_poly.entity_id
_entity_poly.type
_entity_poly.pdbx_seq_one_letter_code
_entity_poly.pdbx_strand_id
1 'polypeptide(L)'
;SPTDPNKKFTLEDAFALQRNRFEHLNGRFVPDDQIGVKKQGDDGSNDTVRKDQYKYALGNENVIDAHVYQINPNLPKSFGGTLWLGMGPSRNTPYVPFYGNLKDTYEAFKPQTATYDPNSWYWTVWHIDQMAINNQDLFGKSIQNHWKALEKQLIIEQKVSDAKYAALKADEAAAKAVEDKVTEDALARSERLFKQFKQYESELSATLKEAGRTDDPYRASLPDDYKDPTESSTEPSKEETKPSTEASTEPSKEETKPSTES
;
A
#
# COMPACT_ATOMS: atom_id res chain seq x y z
N SER A 1 11.20 -25.23 -1.76
CA SER A 1 12.60 -25.11 -2.15
C SER A 1 12.75 -25.43 -3.62
N PRO A 2 13.54 -24.67 -4.40
CA PRO A 2 13.83 -25.00 -5.81
C PRO A 2 14.54 -26.37 -6.01
N THR A 3 14.84 -27.05 -4.93
CA THR A 3 15.63 -28.29 -4.93
C THR A 3 14.81 -29.58 -5.02
N ASP A 4 13.49 -29.50 -4.94
CA ASP A 4 12.61 -30.67 -5.18
C ASP A 4 11.88 -30.51 -6.52
N PRO A 5 12.29 -31.22 -7.58
CA PRO A 5 11.68 -31.15 -8.91
C PRO A 5 10.23 -31.63 -8.95
N ASN A 6 9.75 -32.32 -7.90
CA ASN A 6 8.38 -32.77 -7.78
C ASN A 6 7.47 -31.84 -7.02
N LYS A 7 8.01 -30.80 -6.38
CA LYS A 7 7.23 -29.81 -5.64
C LYS A 7 6.61 -28.81 -6.62
N LYS A 8 5.29 -28.87 -6.75
CA LYS A 8 4.55 -27.86 -7.50
C LYS A 8 4.57 -26.52 -6.75
N PHE A 9 4.80 -25.45 -7.50
CA PHE A 9 4.69 -24.08 -7.00
C PHE A 9 3.21 -23.74 -6.77
N THR A 10 2.87 -23.29 -5.57
CA THR A 10 1.51 -22.97 -5.15
C THR A 10 1.24 -21.47 -5.13
N LEU A 11 -0.01 -21.05 -4.93
CA LEU A 11 -0.37 -19.66 -4.71
C LEU A 11 0.29 -19.11 -3.44
N GLU A 12 0.30 -19.91 -2.37
CA GLU A 12 0.95 -19.54 -1.12
C GLU A 12 2.46 -19.36 -1.29
N ASP A 13 3.10 -20.16 -2.15
CA ASP A 13 4.52 -19.98 -2.50
C ASP A 13 4.72 -18.66 -3.27
N ALA A 14 3.79 -18.28 -4.17
CA ALA A 14 3.83 -17.02 -4.90
C ALA A 14 3.69 -15.81 -3.97
N PHE A 15 2.71 -15.85 -3.06
CA PHE A 15 2.51 -14.80 -2.06
C PHE A 15 3.74 -14.67 -1.15
N ALA A 16 4.29 -15.79 -0.69
CA ALA A 16 5.49 -15.81 0.14
C ALA A 16 6.71 -15.23 -0.60
N LEU A 17 6.84 -15.51 -1.91
CA LEU A 17 7.90 -14.95 -2.74
C LEU A 17 7.80 -13.43 -2.83
N GLN A 18 6.62 -12.89 -3.08
CA GLN A 18 6.41 -11.43 -3.17
C GLN A 18 6.59 -10.70 -1.84
N ARG A 19 6.42 -11.41 -0.71
CA ARG A 19 6.70 -10.91 0.64
C ARG A 19 8.16 -10.99 1.05
N ASN A 20 9.01 -11.63 0.23
CA ASN A 20 10.39 -11.92 0.59
C ASN A 20 11.22 -10.65 0.71
N ARG A 21 11.95 -10.53 1.80
CA ARG A 21 12.90 -9.47 2.11
C ARG A 21 14.31 -10.01 2.35
N PHE A 22 14.67 -11.09 1.68
CA PHE A 22 15.97 -11.76 1.78
C PHE A 22 16.28 -12.35 3.15
N GLU A 23 15.25 -12.73 3.93
CA GLU A 23 15.38 -13.19 5.31
C GLU A 23 16.38 -14.33 5.51
N HIS A 24 16.61 -15.16 4.52
CA HIS A 24 17.46 -16.33 4.62
C HIS A 24 18.39 -16.53 3.41
N LEU A 25 18.80 -15.46 2.76
CA LEU A 25 19.67 -15.58 1.60
C LEU A 25 21.10 -15.93 2.02
N ASN A 26 21.63 -17.06 1.49
CA ASN A 26 23.00 -17.53 1.77
C ASN A 26 23.35 -17.62 3.27
N GLY A 27 22.40 -18.06 4.09
CA GLY A 27 22.59 -18.16 5.53
C GLY A 27 22.63 -16.82 6.26
N ARG A 28 22.33 -15.71 5.57
CA ARG A 28 22.25 -14.39 6.16
C ARG A 28 20.79 -14.02 6.41
N PHE A 29 20.46 -13.82 7.65
CA PHE A 29 19.22 -13.16 8.02
C PHE A 29 19.39 -11.64 7.84
N VAL A 30 18.47 -11.02 7.14
CA VAL A 30 18.42 -9.56 7.02
C VAL A 30 17.22 -9.08 7.78
N PRO A 31 17.40 -8.41 8.94
CA PRO A 31 16.32 -7.82 9.70
C PRO A 31 15.52 -6.84 8.84
N ASP A 32 14.22 -6.74 9.12
CA ASP A 32 13.32 -5.87 8.38
C ASP A 32 13.73 -4.39 8.47
N ASP A 33 14.20 -3.95 9.63
CA ASP A 33 14.70 -2.62 9.89
C ASP A 33 15.99 -2.25 9.10
N GLN A 34 16.65 -3.22 8.50
CA GLN A 34 17.88 -3.00 7.73
C GLN A 34 17.69 -3.07 6.22
N ILE A 35 16.50 -3.46 5.75
CA ILE A 35 16.23 -3.56 4.31
C ILE A 35 15.69 -2.23 3.82
N GLY A 36 16.42 -1.61 2.88
CA GLY A 36 16.03 -0.35 2.27
C GLY A 36 16.28 0.89 3.13
N VAL A 37 16.81 0.72 4.34
CA VAL A 37 17.20 1.85 5.19
C VAL A 37 18.37 2.58 4.56
N LYS A 38 18.17 3.85 4.23
CA LYS A 38 19.27 4.76 3.88
C LYS A 38 20.00 5.13 5.16
N LYS A 39 21.24 4.72 5.30
CA LYS A 39 22.14 5.29 6.32
C LYS A 39 22.97 6.38 5.68
N GLN A 40 23.16 7.47 6.42
CA GLN A 40 24.14 8.45 6.06
C GLN A 40 25.53 7.79 6.16
N GLY A 41 26.27 7.80 5.08
CA GLY A 41 27.66 7.36 5.11
C GLY A 41 28.53 8.31 5.94
N ASP A 42 29.69 7.83 6.39
CA ASP A 42 30.67 8.64 7.15
C ASP A 42 31.15 9.88 6.36
N ASP A 43 30.96 9.88 5.04
CA ASP A 43 31.26 10.97 4.12
C ASP A 43 30.06 11.91 3.88
N GLY A 44 28.95 11.74 4.61
CA GLY A 44 27.72 12.50 4.44
C GLY A 44 26.84 12.02 3.28
N SER A 45 27.21 10.95 2.57
CA SER A 45 26.39 10.37 1.52
C SER A 45 25.21 9.59 2.08
N ASN A 46 24.05 9.73 1.43
CA ASN A 46 22.89 8.90 1.73
C ASN A 46 23.06 7.52 1.09
N ASP A 47 23.80 6.66 1.76
CA ASP A 47 23.99 5.29 1.32
C ASP A 47 22.98 4.34 1.97
N THR A 48 22.54 3.36 1.19
CA THR A 48 21.83 2.22 1.77
C THR A 48 22.83 1.33 2.48
N VAL A 49 22.51 0.82 3.65
CA VAL A 49 23.33 -0.09 4.48
C VAL A 49 23.92 -1.26 3.69
N ARG A 50 23.40 -1.49 2.48
CA ARG A 50 23.74 -2.61 1.61
C ARG A 50 23.85 -2.18 0.17
N LYS A 51 24.52 -1.07 -0.08
CA LYS A 51 24.76 -0.51 -1.41
C LYS A 51 25.33 -1.52 -2.40
N ASP A 52 26.12 -2.43 -1.91
CA ASP A 52 26.86 -3.44 -2.65
C ASP A 52 26.11 -4.77 -2.80
N GLN A 53 24.98 -4.96 -2.09
CA GLN A 53 24.31 -6.25 -2.04
C GLN A 53 22.87 -6.21 -2.55
N TYR A 54 21.92 -5.73 -1.74
CA TYR A 54 20.49 -5.85 -2.06
C TYR A 54 19.78 -4.54 -1.75
N LYS A 55 19.52 -3.74 -2.78
CA LYS A 55 18.86 -2.44 -2.61
C LYS A 55 17.35 -2.56 -2.40
N TYR A 56 16.72 -3.54 -3.07
CA TYR A 56 15.28 -3.67 -3.09
C TYR A 56 14.89 -5.15 -3.00
N ALA A 57 14.28 -5.53 -1.91
CA ALA A 57 13.57 -6.79 -1.78
C ALA A 57 12.24 -6.72 -2.54
N LEU A 58 11.65 -7.86 -2.90
CA LEU A 58 10.31 -7.90 -3.49
C LEU A 58 9.26 -7.31 -2.54
N GLY A 59 9.36 -7.62 -1.24
CA GLY A 59 8.47 -7.12 -0.19
C GLY A 59 8.93 -5.80 0.44
N ASN A 60 9.47 -4.85 -0.32
CA ASN A 60 9.89 -3.56 0.22
C ASN A 60 8.71 -2.60 0.44
N GLU A 61 8.94 -1.56 1.24
CA GLU A 61 7.94 -0.58 1.66
C GLU A 61 7.41 0.31 0.53
N ASN A 62 8.16 0.41 -0.59
CA ASN A 62 7.75 1.22 -1.74
C ASN A 62 6.82 0.48 -2.69
N VAL A 63 6.48 -0.78 -2.40
CA VAL A 63 5.50 -1.54 -3.17
C VAL A 63 4.11 -0.97 -2.90
N ILE A 64 3.46 -0.45 -3.94
CA ILE A 64 2.11 0.11 -3.86
C ILE A 64 1.06 -0.99 -4.02
N ASP A 65 1.33 -1.95 -4.89
CA ASP A 65 0.54 -3.15 -5.07
C ASP A 65 1.42 -4.34 -5.43
N ALA A 66 0.91 -5.53 -5.15
CA ALA A 66 1.49 -6.77 -5.60
C ALA A 66 0.38 -7.70 -6.07
N HIS A 67 0.62 -8.45 -7.12
CA HIS A 67 -0.42 -9.32 -7.65
C HIS A 67 0.12 -10.62 -8.22
N VAL A 68 -0.76 -11.63 -8.19
CA VAL A 68 -0.56 -12.91 -8.84
C VAL A 68 -1.76 -13.17 -9.75
N TYR A 69 -1.51 -13.39 -11.02
CA TYR A 69 -2.56 -13.72 -11.96
C TYR A 69 -2.61 -15.23 -12.17
N GLN A 70 -3.73 -15.83 -11.79
CA GLN A 70 -3.96 -17.28 -11.90
C GLN A 70 -4.83 -17.59 -13.11
N ILE A 71 -4.29 -18.33 -14.05
CA ILE A 71 -5.04 -18.85 -15.20
C ILE A 71 -5.68 -20.18 -14.80
N ASN A 72 -7.01 -20.24 -14.91
CA ASN A 72 -7.77 -21.49 -14.72
C ASN A 72 -8.41 -21.92 -16.04
N PRO A 73 -7.87 -22.93 -16.73
CA PRO A 73 -8.38 -23.37 -18.03
C PRO A 73 -9.77 -24.04 -17.96
N ASN A 74 -10.28 -24.27 -16.75
CA ASN A 74 -11.62 -24.84 -16.56
C ASN A 74 -12.71 -23.77 -16.44
N LEU A 75 -12.37 -22.49 -16.32
CA LEU A 75 -13.33 -21.39 -16.33
C LEU A 75 -13.72 -20.98 -17.76
N PRO A 76 -14.90 -20.34 -17.94
CA PRO A 76 -15.23 -19.66 -19.20
C PRO A 76 -14.16 -18.61 -19.56
N LYS A 77 -13.95 -18.39 -20.86
CA LYS A 77 -12.96 -17.42 -21.34
C LYS A 77 -13.29 -16.00 -20.91
N SER A 78 -14.57 -15.66 -20.80
CA SER A 78 -15.07 -14.35 -20.34
C SER A 78 -14.65 -14.03 -18.90
N PHE A 79 -14.37 -15.02 -18.04
CA PHE A 79 -13.87 -14.79 -16.69
C PHE A 79 -12.42 -14.27 -16.65
N GLY A 80 -11.64 -14.51 -17.71
CA GLY A 80 -10.30 -13.97 -17.86
C GLY A 80 -9.25 -14.50 -16.87
N GLY A 81 -9.62 -15.39 -15.92
CA GLY A 81 -8.77 -15.86 -14.82
C GLY A 81 -9.04 -15.16 -13.50
N THR A 82 -8.18 -15.39 -12.52
CA THR A 82 -8.29 -14.80 -11.17
C THR A 82 -7.06 -13.94 -10.86
N LEU A 83 -7.29 -12.66 -10.62
CA LEU A 83 -6.30 -11.75 -10.09
C LEU A 83 -6.30 -11.84 -8.55
N TRP A 84 -5.19 -12.22 -7.96
CA TRP A 84 -4.94 -12.13 -6.52
C TRP A 84 -4.21 -10.82 -6.26
N LEU A 85 -4.91 -9.84 -5.72
CA LEU A 85 -4.42 -8.48 -5.52
C LEU A 85 -4.09 -8.24 -4.05
N GLY A 86 -2.84 -7.86 -3.78
CA GLY A 86 -2.39 -7.27 -2.53
C GLY A 86 -2.19 -5.77 -2.73
N MET A 87 -3.15 -4.94 -2.35
CA MET A 87 -3.05 -3.49 -2.47
C MET A 87 -2.40 -2.91 -1.21
N GLY A 88 -1.16 -2.46 -1.35
CA GLY A 88 -0.29 -1.98 -0.28
C GLY A 88 1.08 -2.66 -0.31
N PRO A 89 1.99 -2.32 0.63
CA PRO A 89 3.28 -2.96 0.74
C PRO A 89 3.14 -4.48 0.93
N SER A 90 3.66 -5.26 -0.02
CA SER A 90 3.35 -6.69 -0.15
C SER A 90 3.73 -7.52 1.07
N ARG A 91 4.68 -7.04 1.88
CA ARG A 91 5.14 -7.76 3.07
C ARG A 91 4.03 -8.06 4.06
N ASN A 92 3.22 -7.06 4.37
CA ASN A 92 2.17 -7.16 5.39
C ASN A 92 0.77 -6.89 4.81
N THR A 93 0.55 -7.23 3.56
CA THR A 93 -0.70 -7.05 2.82
C THR A 93 -1.31 -8.40 2.46
N PRO A 94 -2.64 -8.60 2.63
CA PRO A 94 -3.32 -9.80 2.20
C PRO A 94 -3.59 -9.79 0.70
N TYR A 95 -3.54 -10.98 0.07
CA TYR A 95 -3.94 -11.17 -1.32
C TYR A 95 -5.42 -11.57 -1.40
N VAL A 96 -6.19 -10.79 -2.16
CA VAL A 96 -7.64 -10.96 -2.31
C VAL A 96 -7.96 -11.32 -3.77
N PRO A 97 -8.81 -12.35 -4.04
CA PRO A 97 -9.08 -12.79 -5.39
C PRO A 97 -10.19 -12.00 -6.08
N PHE A 98 -9.99 -11.73 -7.37
CA PHE A 98 -10.97 -11.10 -8.26
C PHE A 98 -10.95 -11.79 -9.62
N TYR A 99 -12.14 -12.10 -10.19
CA TYR A 99 -12.23 -12.53 -11.57
C TYR A 99 -12.03 -11.36 -12.53
N GLY A 100 -11.54 -11.65 -13.74
CA GLY A 100 -11.26 -10.61 -14.73
C GLY A 100 -12.49 -9.96 -15.39
N ASN A 101 -13.69 -10.53 -15.19
CA ASN A 101 -14.95 -10.05 -15.76
C ASN A 101 -15.79 -9.18 -14.80
N LEU A 102 -15.18 -8.63 -13.75
CA LEU A 102 -15.87 -7.72 -12.85
C LEU A 102 -16.24 -6.41 -13.56
N LYS A 103 -17.45 -5.92 -13.29
CA LYS A 103 -17.97 -4.66 -13.85
C LYS A 103 -17.69 -3.46 -12.95
N ASP A 104 -17.44 -3.69 -11.66
CA ASP A 104 -17.15 -2.65 -10.69
C ASP A 104 -16.29 -3.18 -9.54
N THR A 105 -15.73 -2.26 -8.76
CA THR A 105 -14.93 -2.53 -7.57
C THR A 105 -15.58 -1.91 -6.34
N TYR A 106 -15.28 -2.47 -5.15
CA TYR A 106 -15.80 -1.95 -3.89
C TYR A 106 -15.31 -0.53 -3.63
N GLU A 107 -16.17 0.29 -3.00
CA GLU A 107 -15.94 1.73 -2.79
C GLU A 107 -14.59 2.06 -2.14
N ALA A 108 -14.10 1.23 -1.21
CA ALA A 108 -12.82 1.47 -0.56
C ALA A 108 -11.59 1.37 -1.49
N PHE A 109 -11.74 0.83 -2.71
CA PHE A 109 -10.67 0.84 -3.73
C PHE A 109 -10.63 2.14 -4.55
N LYS A 110 -11.66 2.99 -4.47
CA LYS A 110 -11.82 4.17 -5.34
C LYS A 110 -11.18 5.45 -4.80
N PRO A 111 -10.96 5.68 -3.49
CA PRO A 111 -10.33 6.91 -3.01
C PRO A 111 -8.92 7.09 -3.57
N GLN A 112 -8.67 8.30 -4.12
CA GLN A 112 -7.37 8.71 -4.67
C GLN A 112 -6.85 9.91 -3.87
N THR A 113 -6.44 9.65 -2.63
CA THR A 113 -5.93 10.67 -1.72
C THR A 113 -4.42 10.58 -1.60
N ALA A 114 -3.76 11.74 -1.49
CA ALA A 114 -2.32 11.81 -1.27
C ALA A 114 -1.92 11.55 0.21
N THR A 115 -2.89 11.56 1.10
CA THR A 115 -2.72 11.39 2.54
C THR A 115 -3.65 10.29 3.05
N TYR A 116 -3.40 9.82 4.27
CA TYR A 116 -4.19 8.78 4.91
C TYR A 116 -5.70 9.10 4.87
N ASP A 117 -6.46 8.12 4.36
CA ASP A 117 -7.93 8.15 4.31
C ASP A 117 -8.46 6.86 4.95
N PRO A 118 -9.17 6.94 6.08
CA PRO A 118 -9.68 5.76 6.78
C PRO A 118 -10.73 4.96 5.97
N ASN A 119 -11.26 5.52 4.89
CA ASN A 119 -12.19 4.86 3.98
C ASN A 119 -11.49 4.17 2.81
N SER A 120 -10.18 4.33 2.68
CA SER A 120 -9.39 3.71 1.62
C SER A 120 -8.86 2.35 2.05
N TRP A 121 -9.04 1.35 1.17
CA TRP A 121 -8.43 0.04 1.32
C TRP A 121 -6.91 0.11 1.41
N TYR A 122 -6.30 0.84 0.47
CA TYR A 122 -4.86 1.05 0.43
C TYR A 122 -4.33 1.62 1.74
N TRP A 123 -4.91 2.73 2.20
CA TRP A 123 -4.44 3.41 3.40
C TRP A 123 -4.67 2.61 4.68
N THR A 124 -5.74 1.83 4.76
CA THR A 124 -5.97 0.92 5.89
C THR A 124 -4.89 -0.16 5.96
N VAL A 125 -4.59 -0.80 4.84
CA VAL A 125 -3.56 -1.85 4.79
C VAL A 125 -2.17 -1.27 4.96
N TRP A 126 -1.89 -0.10 4.36
CA TRP A 126 -0.64 0.63 4.55
C TRP A 126 -0.41 1.00 6.02
N HIS A 127 -1.43 1.45 6.74
CA HIS A 127 -1.33 1.76 8.17
C HIS A 127 -1.00 0.50 8.99
N ILE A 128 -1.65 -0.62 8.69
CA ILE A 128 -1.32 -1.91 9.33
C ILE A 128 0.14 -2.30 9.05
N ASP A 129 0.62 -2.12 7.82
CA ASP A 129 2.02 -2.38 7.46
C ASP A 129 2.98 -1.47 8.23
N GLN A 130 2.69 -0.16 8.36
CA GLN A 130 3.51 0.77 9.12
C GLN A 130 3.56 0.40 10.61
N MET A 131 2.44 0.03 11.22
CA MET A 131 2.43 -0.48 12.60
C MET A 131 3.30 -1.74 12.74
N ALA A 132 3.26 -2.65 11.75
CA ALA A 132 4.07 -3.85 11.73
C ALA A 132 5.58 -3.56 11.63
N ILE A 133 5.98 -2.72 10.69
CA ILE A 133 7.38 -2.41 10.40
C ILE A 133 8.03 -1.68 11.59
N ASN A 134 7.33 -0.72 12.16
CA ASN A 134 7.87 0.11 13.22
C ASN A 134 7.80 -0.54 14.62
N ASN A 135 7.10 -1.67 14.76
CA ASN A 135 6.92 -2.37 16.04
C ASN A 135 7.14 -3.87 15.91
N GLN A 136 8.22 -4.28 15.27
CA GLN A 136 8.51 -5.69 15.02
C GLN A 136 8.76 -6.51 16.28
N ASP A 137 9.31 -5.88 17.32
CA ASP A 137 9.48 -6.47 18.63
C ASP A 137 8.15 -6.85 19.29
N LEU A 138 7.08 -6.08 19.03
CA LEU A 138 5.75 -6.31 19.56
C LEU A 138 4.94 -7.27 18.68
N PHE A 139 4.94 -7.06 17.38
CA PHE A 139 4.10 -7.81 16.44
C PHE A 139 4.83 -8.97 15.78
N GLY A 140 6.12 -8.85 15.53
CA GLY A 140 6.93 -9.88 14.89
C GLY A 140 6.31 -10.34 13.57
N LYS A 141 6.00 -11.65 13.51
CA LYS A 141 5.33 -12.26 12.34
C LYS A 141 3.82 -12.43 12.51
N SER A 142 3.23 -11.92 13.60
CA SER A 142 1.81 -12.13 13.88
C SER A 142 0.91 -11.60 12.78
N ILE A 143 1.20 -10.41 12.24
CA ILE A 143 0.43 -9.79 11.15
C ILE A 143 0.53 -10.63 9.87
N GLN A 144 1.71 -11.09 9.50
CA GLN A 144 1.86 -11.98 8.33
C GLN A 144 1.13 -13.31 8.54
N ASN A 145 1.15 -13.85 9.74
CA ASN A 145 0.44 -15.09 10.05
C ASN A 145 -1.08 -14.90 10.00
N HIS A 146 -1.58 -13.73 10.43
CA HIS A 146 -2.98 -13.34 10.29
C HIS A 146 -3.40 -13.32 8.82
N TRP A 147 -2.64 -12.65 7.95
CA TRP A 147 -2.92 -12.61 6.51
C TRP A 147 -2.83 -14.00 5.86
N LYS A 148 -1.84 -14.80 6.21
CA LYS A 148 -1.73 -16.19 5.70
C LYS A 148 -2.93 -17.06 6.08
N ALA A 149 -3.49 -16.87 7.27
CA ALA A 149 -4.71 -17.58 7.69
C ALA A 149 -5.92 -17.15 6.86
N LEU A 150 -6.09 -15.84 6.66
CA LEU A 150 -7.14 -15.28 5.80
C LEU A 150 -7.01 -15.78 4.35
N GLU A 151 -5.81 -15.75 3.78
CA GLU A 151 -5.54 -16.18 2.41
C GLU A 151 -5.86 -17.66 2.18
N LYS A 152 -5.55 -18.53 3.15
CA LYS A 152 -5.95 -19.94 3.08
C LYS A 152 -7.46 -20.09 2.98
N GLN A 153 -8.22 -19.31 3.75
CA GLN A 153 -9.67 -19.29 3.66
C GLN A 153 -10.13 -18.79 2.29
N LEU A 154 -9.57 -17.69 1.80
CA LEU A 154 -9.92 -17.12 0.50
C LEU A 154 -9.59 -18.07 -0.66
N ILE A 155 -8.49 -18.83 -0.58
CA ILE A 155 -8.16 -19.86 -1.56
C ILE A 155 -9.22 -20.98 -1.56
N ILE A 156 -9.73 -21.38 -0.41
CA ILE A 156 -10.81 -22.37 -0.32
C ILE A 156 -12.11 -21.80 -0.91
N GLU A 157 -12.50 -20.58 -0.54
CA GLU A 157 -13.68 -19.89 -1.08
C GLU A 157 -13.58 -19.73 -2.61
N GLN A 158 -12.39 -19.40 -3.12
CA GLN A 158 -12.15 -19.26 -4.56
C GLN A 158 -12.29 -20.59 -5.29
N LYS A 159 -11.78 -21.69 -4.74
CA LYS A 159 -11.94 -23.04 -5.33
C LYS A 159 -13.41 -23.44 -5.43
N VAL A 160 -14.23 -23.10 -4.43
CA VAL A 160 -15.68 -23.36 -4.46
C VAL A 160 -16.34 -22.55 -5.57
N SER A 161 -15.99 -21.27 -5.69
CA SER A 161 -16.50 -20.39 -6.76
C SER A 161 -16.05 -20.88 -8.15
N ASP A 162 -14.79 -21.27 -8.30
CA ASP A 162 -14.25 -21.83 -9.54
C ASP A 162 -15.00 -23.10 -9.97
N ALA A 163 -15.27 -24.01 -9.03
CA ALA A 163 -16.02 -25.23 -9.32
C ALA A 163 -17.46 -24.92 -9.78
N LYS A 164 -18.12 -23.93 -9.16
CA LYS A 164 -19.45 -23.46 -9.56
C LYS A 164 -19.45 -22.94 -10.99
N TYR A 165 -18.49 -22.08 -11.34
CA TYR A 165 -18.45 -21.41 -12.64
C TYR A 165 -17.81 -22.27 -13.74
N ALA A 166 -17.02 -23.29 -13.40
CA ALA A 166 -16.52 -24.26 -14.36
C ALA A 166 -17.63 -25.00 -15.13
N ALA A 167 -18.81 -25.15 -14.52
CA ALA A 167 -19.97 -25.72 -15.20
C ALA A 167 -20.44 -24.90 -16.42
N LEU A 168 -20.08 -23.60 -16.48
CA LEU A 168 -20.45 -22.67 -17.56
C LEU A 168 -19.39 -22.61 -18.67
N LYS A 169 -18.30 -23.38 -18.58
CA LYS A 169 -17.15 -23.31 -19.50
C LYS A 169 -17.52 -23.42 -20.98
N ALA A 170 -18.48 -24.27 -21.31
CA ALA A 170 -18.92 -24.51 -22.67
C ALA A 170 -20.03 -23.56 -23.15
N ASP A 171 -20.56 -22.71 -22.28
CA ASP A 171 -21.66 -21.80 -22.56
C ASP A 171 -21.27 -20.36 -22.19
N GLU A 172 -20.65 -19.65 -23.11
CA GLU A 172 -20.22 -18.27 -22.94
C GLU A 172 -21.43 -17.30 -22.75
N ALA A 173 -22.61 -17.63 -23.27
CA ALA A 173 -23.81 -16.81 -23.07
C ALA A 173 -24.29 -16.91 -21.62
N ALA A 174 -24.34 -18.13 -21.07
CA ALA A 174 -24.65 -18.33 -19.66
C ALA A 174 -23.56 -17.73 -18.75
N ALA A 175 -22.28 -17.86 -19.13
CA ALA A 175 -21.18 -17.24 -18.39
C ALA A 175 -21.31 -15.72 -18.34
N LYS A 176 -21.68 -15.08 -19.44
CA LYS A 176 -21.95 -13.64 -19.49
C LYS A 176 -23.17 -13.22 -18.69
N ALA A 177 -24.20 -14.04 -18.66
CA ALA A 177 -25.43 -13.76 -17.89
C ALA A 177 -25.21 -13.72 -16.38
N VAL A 178 -24.11 -14.30 -15.85
CA VAL A 178 -23.78 -14.29 -14.43
C VAL A 178 -22.77 -13.21 -14.02
N GLU A 179 -22.29 -12.35 -14.93
CA GLU A 179 -21.29 -11.32 -14.63
C GLU A 179 -21.74 -10.36 -13.53
N ASP A 180 -23.02 -9.96 -13.52
CA ASP A 180 -23.57 -9.10 -12.45
C ASP A 180 -23.49 -9.80 -11.10
N LYS A 181 -23.84 -11.09 -11.06
CA LYS A 181 -23.75 -11.89 -9.83
C LYS A 181 -22.30 -12.09 -9.37
N VAL A 182 -21.36 -12.29 -10.27
CA VAL A 182 -19.92 -12.37 -9.98
C VAL A 182 -19.45 -11.05 -9.37
N THR A 183 -19.90 -9.93 -9.92
CA THR A 183 -19.57 -8.59 -9.42
C THR A 183 -20.15 -8.35 -8.03
N GLU A 184 -21.46 -8.64 -7.83
CA GLU A 184 -22.11 -8.55 -6.52
C GLU A 184 -21.37 -9.38 -5.44
N ASP A 185 -21.04 -10.64 -5.75
CA ASP A 185 -20.32 -11.53 -4.83
C ASP A 185 -18.94 -10.98 -4.48
N ALA A 186 -18.23 -10.36 -5.44
CA ALA A 186 -16.94 -9.73 -5.21
C ALA A 186 -17.05 -8.46 -4.36
N LEU A 187 -18.07 -7.62 -4.60
CA LEU A 187 -18.34 -6.41 -3.79
C LEU A 187 -18.68 -6.79 -2.35
N ALA A 188 -19.58 -7.76 -2.14
CA ALA A 188 -19.97 -8.24 -0.81
C ALA A 188 -18.78 -8.83 -0.04
N ARG A 189 -17.92 -9.62 -0.71
CA ARG A 189 -16.68 -10.12 -0.12
C ARG A 189 -15.74 -8.99 0.26
N SER A 190 -15.55 -8.01 -0.61
CA SER A 190 -14.67 -6.86 -0.36
C SER A 190 -15.17 -6.03 0.82
N GLU A 191 -16.47 -5.78 0.92
CA GLU A 191 -17.07 -5.08 2.06
C GLU A 191 -16.82 -5.83 3.38
N ARG A 192 -17.06 -7.14 3.39
CA ARG A 192 -16.79 -8.00 4.56
C ARG A 192 -15.33 -7.92 4.98
N LEU A 193 -14.41 -8.05 4.03
CA LEU A 193 -12.97 -8.00 4.29
C LEU A 193 -12.53 -6.62 4.78
N PHE A 194 -13.02 -5.56 4.18
CA PHE A 194 -12.68 -4.20 4.61
C PHE A 194 -13.10 -3.92 6.05
N LYS A 195 -14.29 -4.37 6.46
CA LYS A 195 -14.73 -4.29 7.87
C LYS A 195 -13.79 -5.07 8.80
N GLN A 196 -13.35 -6.27 8.39
CA GLN A 196 -12.37 -7.05 9.16
C GLN A 196 -11.01 -6.34 9.25
N PHE A 197 -10.56 -5.69 8.18
CA PHE A 197 -9.30 -4.95 8.18
C PHE A 197 -9.37 -3.73 9.10
N LYS A 198 -10.48 -2.99 9.07
CA LYS A 198 -10.71 -1.86 9.99
C LYS A 198 -10.74 -2.30 11.45
N GLN A 199 -11.37 -3.42 11.74
CA GLN A 199 -11.33 -3.99 13.09
C GLN A 199 -9.91 -4.37 13.50
N TYR A 200 -9.18 -5.06 12.63
CA TYR A 200 -7.81 -5.48 12.90
C TYR A 200 -6.87 -4.29 13.08
N GLU A 201 -6.97 -3.27 12.24
CA GLU A 201 -6.27 -1.99 12.39
C GLU A 201 -6.50 -1.38 13.78
N SER A 202 -7.76 -1.35 14.22
CA SER A 202 -8.13 -0.85 15.54
C SER A 202 -7.56 -1.68 16.70
N GLU A 203 -7.52 -3.00 16.57
CA GLU A 203 -6.93 -3.91 17.57
C GLU A 203 -5.41 -3.70 17.69
N LEU A 204 -4.71 -3.52 16.58
CA LEU A 204 -3.28 -3.20 16.57
C LEU A 204 -3.01 -1.83 17.19
N SER A 205 -3.81 -0.81 16.87
CA SER A 205 -3.73 0.53 17.46
C SER A 205 -3.93 0.48 18.98
N ALA A 206 -4.90 -0.29 19.45
CA ALA A 206 -5.13 -0.47 20.89
C ALA A 206 -3.92 -1.12 21.57
N THR A 207 -3.34 -2.15 20.96
CA THR A 207 -2.14 -2.83 21.46
C THR A 207 -0.94 -1.87 21.57
N LEU A 208 -0.76 -0.98 20.57
CA LEU A 208 0.29 0.05 20.62
C LEU A 208 0.08 1.04 21.75
N LYS A 209 -1.16 1.51 21.95
CA LYS A 209 -1.51 2.45 23.03
C LYS A 209 -1.29 1.83 24.41
N GLU A 210 -1.65 0.57 24.60
CA GLU A 210 -1.38 -0.18 25.83
C GLU A 210 0.13 -0.32 26.11
N ALA A 211 0.94 -0.44 25.06
CA ALA A 211 2.40 -0.47 25.13
C ALA A 211 3.03 0.93 25.27
N GLY A 212 2.25 2.02 25.33
CA GLY A 212 2.74 3.39 25.39
C GLY A 212 3.36 3.89 24.08
N ARG A 213 2.98 3.30 22.95
CA ARG A 213 3.48 3.65 21.61
C ARG A 213 2.44 4.37 20.78
N THR A 214 2.92 5.12 19.78
CA THR A 214 2.04 5.79 18.83
C THR A 214 1.55 4.84 17.75
N ASP A 215 0.29 5.02 17.33
CA ASP A 215 -0.31 4.41 16.15
C ASP A 215 -0.41 5.39 14.98
N ASP A 216 0.16 6.60 15.11
CA ASP A 216 0.17 7.60 14.04
C ASP A 216 0.95 7.06 12.81
N PRO A 217 0.29 6.89 11.66
CA PRO A 217 0.90 6.31 10.48
C PRO A 217 2.06 7.14 9.93
N TYR A 218 2.10 8.44 10.22
CA TYR A 218 3.16 9.33 9.77
C TYR A 218 4.28 9.50 10.79
N ARG A 219 3.97 9.49 12.07
CA ARG A 219 4.99 9.63 13.14
C ARG A 219 5.85 8.40 13.33
N ALA A 220 5.30 7.22 13.02
CA ALA A 220 6.06 5.98 13.12
C ALA A 220 7.25 5.90 12.14
N SER A 221 7.21 6.66 11.04
CA SER A 221 8.26 6.71 10.02
C SER A 221 9.10 8.00 10.03
N LEU A 222 8.81 8.94 10.94
CA LEU A 222 9.51 10.21 11.01
C LEU A 222 10.69 10.13 12.01
N PRO A 223 11.83 10.77 11.72
CA PRO A 223 12.91 10.94 12.67
C PRO A 223 12.41 11.62 13.96
N ASP A 224 13.03 11.29 15.10
CA ASP A 224 12.67 11.87 16.42
C ASP A 224 12.75 13.41 16.46
N ASP A 225 13.45 14.04 15.50
CA ASP A 225 13.61 15.47 15.35
C ASP A 225 12.68 16.11 14.33
N TYR A 226 11.76 15.34 13.71
CA TYR A 226 10.79 15.89 12.77
C TYR A 226 9.82 16.83 13.47
N LYS A 227 9.77 18.07 12.98
CA LYS A 227 8.77 19.07 13.39
C LYS A 227 7.67 19.13 12.34
N ASP A 228 6.44 18.91 12.74
CA ASP A 228 5.28 19.03 11.85
C ASP A 228 5.18 20.48 11.35
N PRO A 229 5.20 20.72 10.02
CA PRO A 229 5.06 22.06 9.45
C PRO A 229 3.77 22.76 9.84
N THR A 230 2.74 22.03 10.26
CA THR A 230 1.46 22.58 10.70
C THR A 230 1.49 23.12 12.13
N GLU A 231 2.46 22.69 12.97
CA GLU A 231 2.62 23.23 14.34
C GLU A 231 3.27 24.62 14.38
N SER A 232 3.87 25.07 13.26
CA SER A 232 4.55 26.38 13.20
C SER A 232 3.62 27.57 12.90
N SER A 233 2.31 27.35 12.69
CA SER A 233 1.37 28.40 12.30
C SER A 233 0.57 29.03 13.45
N THR A 234 0.94 28.79 14.72
CA THR A 234 0.29 29.37 15.88
C THR A 234 1.11 30.44 16.62
N GLU A 235 2.05 31.11 15.94
CA GLU A 235 2.55 32.38 16.51
C GLU A 235 1.60 33.52 16.14
N PRO A 236 1.13 34.31 17.11
CA PRO A 236 0.27 35.45 16.85
C PRO A 236 1.06 36.51 16.09
N SER A 237 0.55 36.92 14.95
CA SER A 237 1.04 38.06 14.18
C SER A 237 1.13 39.29 15.08
N LYS A 238 2.34 39.73 15.41
CA LYS A 238 2.58 41.07 15.95
C LYS A 238 2.32 42.06 14.84
N GLU A 239 1.23 42.78 14.99
CA GLU A 239 0.88 43.98 14.25
C GLU A 239 2.01 45.03 14.43
N GLU A 240 2.86 45.20 13.43
CA GLU A 240 3.75 46.37 13.34
C GLU A 240 2.94 47.57 12.83
N THR A 241 2.57 48.46 13.75
CA THR A 241 2.11 49.80 13.48
C THR A 241 3.22 50.59 12.81
N LYS A 242 3.01 50.96 11.55
CA LYS A 242 3.80 51.99 10.85
C LYS A 242 3.36 53.38 11.28
N PRO A 243 4.29 54.32 11.60
CA PRO A 243 3.95 55.73 11.67
C PRO A 243 3.92 56.37 10.27
N SER A 244 2.87 57.09 10.01
CA SER A 244 2.72 57.99 8.87
C SER A 244 3.66 59.18 8.99
N THR A 245 4.33 59.57 7.89
CA THR A 245 4.79 60.96 7.71
C THR A 245 4.64 61.38 6.25
N GLU A 246 4.10 62.58 6.14
CA GLU A 246 3.61 63.27 4.95
C GLU A 246 4.68 63.77 3.98
N ALA A 247 4.21 63.94 2.74
CA ALA A 247 4.34 65.09 1.80
C ALA A 247 5.74 65.43 1.22
N SER A 248 5.92 65.48 -0.07
CA SER A 248 5.68 66.60 -0.93
C SER A 248 6.34 66.49 -2.32
N THR A 249 5.58 66.90 -3.32
CA THR A 249 5.94 67.57 -4.57
C THR A 249 6.62 66.87 -5.73
N GLU A 250 5.84 66.86 -6.80
CA GLU A 250 6.20 66.79 -8.24
C GLU A 250 7.15 68.00 -8.65
N PRO A 251 7.72 68.12 -9.89
CA PRO A 251 7.09 67.80 -11.18
C PRO A 251 7.98 67.24 -12.35
N SER A 252 7.26 66.66 -13.33
CA SER A 252 7.38 66.70 -14.81
C SER A 252 8.72 66.89 -15.56
N LYS A 253 8.90 66.03 -16.60
CA LYS A 253 9.08 66.34 -18.06
C LYS A 253 9.39 64.99 -18.75
N GLU A 254 8.58 64.52 -19.66
CA GLU A 254 8.38 64.77 -21.09
C GLU A 254 9.50 64.29 -22.00
N GLU A 255 9.05 63.56 -23.01
CA GLU A 255 9.56 63.35 -24.38
C GLU A 255 10.58 62.22 -24.59
N THR A 256 10.50 61.34 -25.53
CA THR A 256 9.90 61.16 -26.85
C THR A 256 10.31 59.74 -27.37
N LYS A 257 9.42 59.14 -28.17
CA LYS A 257 9.71 58.05 -29.11
C LYS A 257 10.55 58.59 -30.30
N PRO A 258 11.22 57.82 -31.17
CA PRO A 258 10.53 56.91 -32.07
C PRO A 258 11.29 55.59 -32.50
N SER A 259 10.49 54.64 -32.90
CA SER A 259 10.48 53.69 -34.02
C SER A 259 11.69 53.60 -34.99
N THR A 260 12.08 52.39 -35.40
CA THR A 260 11.85 51.73 -36.69
C THR A 260 12.85 50.57 -36.90
N GLU A 261 12.28 49.44 -37.37
CA GLU A 261 12.67 48.57 -38.48
C GLU A 261 14.12 48.05 -38.61
N SER A 262 14.30 46.80 -38.54
CA SER A 262 14.52 45.86 -39.67
C SER A 262 14.41 44.43 -39.12
#